data_eb07479cef5b57d860594f8deb08c880
#
_entry.id   eb07479cef5b57d860594f8deb08c880
#
_cell.length_a   1.000
_cell.length_b   1.000
_cell.length_c   1.000
_cell.angle_alpha   90.00
_cell.angle_beta   90.00
_cell.angle_gamma   90.00
#
_symmetry.space_group_name_H-M   'P 1'
#
loop_
_entity.id
_entity.type
_entity.pdbx_description
1 polymer ?
#
loop_
_entity_poly.entity_id
_entity_poly.type
_entity_poly.pdbx_seq_one_letter_code
_entity_poly.pdbx_strand_id
1 'polypeptide(L)'
;MADRLVIAHRVGPNSQMTQRLAELVPDAAIVAWPEPGQVLLTFDYPWRGADQYLPDEVEWVHIMGAGVGGFPFELLKGRPLTCSKGASSVPIAEWVLAAMLAFEKRVPESWIHEPPEVWSRATLGSLAGKTLALVGIGAIGSEIAKRALAFDMRVVALRRSSRPLGVAGVAAASSLDEVLRDADHVAIAAPATPETRHLIDARAFAQMKDGVHIINIARGSLIDQDALIAAADSGKVARASLDVVDPEPLPAGHPLYTHPKVRVTPHISWSSPITMPRTMEIFVENLRRFRSGEPLEGLVDVEAGY
;
A
#
# COMPACT_ATOMS: atom_id res chain seq x y z
N MET A 1 27.64 32.30 -10.40
CA MET A 1 27.60 30.92 -9.85
C MET A 1 26.14 30.56 -9.83
N ALA A 2 25.70 29.49 -10.51
CA ALA A 2 24.33 29.04 -10.38
C ALA A 2 24.08 28.70 -8.91
N ASP A 3 22.99 29.21 -8.34
CA ASP A 3 22.65 28.94 -6.95
C ASP A 3 22.57 27.43 -6.74
N ARG A 4 23.26 26.95 -5.72
CA ARG A 4 23.31 25.53 -5.38
C ARG A 4 21.90 25.12 -4.94
N LEU A 5 21.32 24.08 -5.59
CA LEU A 5 20.02 23.59 -5.23
C LEU A 5 19.98 23.15 -3.76
N VAL A 6 18.93 23.55 -3.04
CA VAL A 6 18.72 23.20 -1.63
C VAL A 6 17.56 22.21 -1.53
N ILE A 7 17.83 21.05 -0.94
CA ILE A 7 16.84 20.01 -0.63
C ILE A 7 16.58 20.02 0.86
N ALA A 8 15.40 20.47 1.26
CA ALA A 8 14.92 20.34 2.62
C ALA A 8 14.33 18.96 2.82
N HIS A 9 14.67 18.27 3.93
CA HIS A 9 14.07 16.97 4.23
C HIS A 9 13.39 16.96 5.60
N ARG A 10 12.23 16.29 5.64
CA ARG A 10 11.43 16.05 6.85
C ARG A 10 11.35 14.54 7.14
N VAL A 11 12.50 13.88 7.17
CA VAL A 11 12.61 12.43 7.32
C VAL A 11 13.26 12.00 8.64
N GLY A 12 13.21 12.91 9.64
CA GLY A 12 13.81 12.73 10.96
C GLY A 12 15.27 13.19 11.06
N PRO A 13 15.78 13.44 12.28
CA PRO A 13 17.10 14.03 12.51
C PRO A 13 18.28 13.08 12.24
N ASN A 14 18.07 11.85 11.89
CA ASN A 14 19.11 10.83 11.73
C ASN A 14 19.34 10.41 10.28
N SER A 15 20.22 10.97 9.78
CA SER A 15 21.62 10.78 9.41
C SER A 15 21.88 9.76 8.29
N GLN A 16 21.40 8.55 8.24
CA GLN A 16 21.62 7.64 7.12
C GLN A 16 20.93 8.13 5.84
N MET A 17 19.73 8.66 5.96
CA MET A 17 18.99 9.23 4.82
C MET A 17 19.67 10.52 4.33
N THR A 18 19.97 11.44 5.23
CA THR A 18 20.67 12.70 4.91
C THR A 18 22.03 12.42 4.30
N GLN A 19 22.78 11.48 4.89
CA GLN A 19 24.08 11.07 4.39
C GLN A 19 23.95 10.44 3.00
N ARG A 20 22.97 9.56 2.82
CA ARG A 20 22.72 8.91 1.54
C ARG A 20 22.29 9.89 0.45
N LEU A 21 21.46 10.89 0.80
CA LEU A 21 21.12 11.98 -0.12
C LEU A 21 22.35 12.77 -0.52
N ALA A 22 23.21 13.13 0.44
CA ALA A 22 24.44 13.87 0.15
C ALA A 22 25.42 13.09 -0.76
N GLU A 23 25.45 11.76 -0.62
CA GLU A 23 26.22 10.89 -1.52
C GLU A 23 25.63 10.84 -2.93
N LEU A 24 24.30 10.78 -3.04
CA LEU A 24 23.60 10.65 -4.33
C LEU A 24 23.50 11.96 -5.11
N VAL A 25 23.49 13.09 -4.40
CA VAL A 25 23.36 14.44 -4.98
C VAL A 25 24.40 15.41 -4.38
N PRO A 26 25.71 15.18 -4.60
CA PRO A 26 26.80 15.91 -3.92
C PRO A 26 26.86 17.40 -4.29
N ASP A 27 26.22 17.79 -5.35
CA ASP A 27 26.09 19.16 -5.85
C ASP A 27 24.87 19.92 -5.29
N ALA A 28 24.01 19.26 -4.47
CA ALA A 28 22.93 19.89 -3.72
C ALA A 28 23.33 20.18 -2.26
N ALA A 29 22.71 21.19 -1.67
CA ALA A 29 22.75 21.39 -0.21
C ALA A 29 21.59 20.61 0.41
N ILE A 30 21.88 19.81 1.42
CA ILE A 30 20.87 19.05 2.15
C ILE A 30 20.65 19.72 3.51
N VAL A 31 19.43 20.15 3.78
CA VAL A 31 19.06 20.84 5.02
C VAL A 31 17.92 20.11 5.71
N ALA A 32 17.85 20.23 7.03
CA ALA A 32 16.77 19.65 7.80
C ALA A 32 15.59 20.63 7.89
N TRP A 33 14.37 20.14 7.74
CA TRP A 33 13.17 20.94 8.04
C TRP A 33 13.22 21.49 9.48
N PRO A 34 12.87 22.78 9.76
CA PRO A 34 12.14 23.69 8.88
C PRO A 34 13.03 24.63 8.02
N GLU A 35 14.31 24.38 7.86
CA GLU A 35 15.12 25.19 6.95
C GLU A 35 14.55 25.07 5.52
N PRO A 36 14.34 26.19 4.81
CA PRO A 36 13.71 26.17 3.48
C PRO A 36 14.67 25.67 2.39
N GLY A 37 14.08 25.08 1.36
CA GLY A 37 14.79 24.65 0.16
C GLY A 37 13.82 24.62 -1.02
N GLN A 38 14.33 24.62 -2.26
CA GLN A 38 13.50 24.53 -3.46
C GLN A 38 12.76 23.19 -3.57
N VAL A 39 13.32 22.14 -2.99
CA VAL A 39 12.71 20.81 -3.01
C VAL A 39 12.47 20.34 -1.58
N LEU A 40 11.24 19.91 -1.28
CA LEU A 40 10.91 19.28 -0.01
C LEU A 40 10.75 17.77 -0.19
N LEU A 41 11.60 17.00 0.48
CA LEU A 41 11.51 15.55 0.60
C LEU A 41 10.86 15.18 1.95
N THR A 42 9.72 14.49 1.92
CA THR A 42 8.95 14.18 3.13
C THR A 42 8.28 12.82 3.06
N PHE A 43 7.72 12.40 4.20
CA PHE A 43 6.77 11.29 4.27
C PHE A 43 5.32 11.80 4.33
N ASP A 44 4.37 10.89 4.13
CA ASP A 44 2.93 11.11 4.28
C ASP A 44 2.54 11.06 5.78
N TYR A 45 3.22 11.87 6.62
CA TYR A 45 2.85 12.00 8.03
C TYR A 45 1.78 13.05 8.24
N PRO A 46 0.98 12.94 9.31
CA PRO A 46 0.02 13.99 9.62
C PRO A 46 0.76 15.32 9.84
N TRP A 47 0.45 16.26 8.98
CA TRP A 47 0.91 17.63 9.08
C TRP A 47 0.03 18.33 10.11
N ARG A 48 0.58 18.68 11.29
CA ARG A 48 -0.17 19.26 12.41
C ARG A 48 0.57 20.47 12.99
N GLY A 49 -0.20 21.45 13.47
CA GLY A 49 0.35 22.61 14.17
C GLY A 49 1.28 23.46 13.29
N ALA A 50 2.51 23.72 13.75
CA ALA A 50 3.50 24.50 13.02
C ALA A 50 3.93 23.91 11.67
N ASP A 51 3.62 22.64 11.43
CA ASP A 51 3.90 21.94 10.17
C ASP A 51 2.86 22.22 9.07
N GLN A 52 1.78 22.92 9.39
CA GLN A 52 0.76 23.34 8.40
C GLN A 52 1.21 24.56 7.59
N TYR A 53 2.47 24.58 7.22
CA TYR A 53 3.07 25.64 6.45
C TYR A 53 4.06 25.06 5.44
N LEU A 54 4.02 25.55 4.22
CA LEU A 54 4.99 25.25 3.18
C LEU A 54 5.64 26.56 2.75
N PRO A 55 6.95 26.77 3.00
CA PRO A 55 7.68 27.97 2.60
C PRO A 55 7.49 28.32 1.12
N ASP A 56 7.52 29.60 0.80
CA ASP A 56 7.33 30.05 -0.60
C ASP A 56 8.50 29.66 -1.50
N GLU A 57 9.68 29.38 -0.93
CA GLU A 57 10.87 28.89 -1.61
C GLU A 57 10.73 27.46 -2.13
N VAL A 58 9.80 26.66 -1.56
CA VAL A 58 9.58 25.29 -2.03
C VAL A 58 8.87 25.32 -3.40
N GLU A 59 9.52 24.80 -4.40
CA GLU A 59 9.02 24.72 -5.78
C GLU A 59 8.45 23.33 -6.11
N TRP A 60 8.90 22.29 -5.42
CA TRP A 60 8.46 20.90 -5.62
C TRP A 60 8.50 20.12 -4.31
N VAL A 61 7.44 19.30 -4.10
CA VAL A 61 7.34 18.38 -2.96
C VAL A 61 7.40 16.94 -3.45
N HIS A 62 8.21 16.09 -2.80
CA HIS A 62 8.26 14.65 -3.05
C HIS A 62 7.95 13.85 -1.78
N ILE A 63 6.96 12.96 -1.87
CA ILE A 63 6.62 12.02 -0.80
C ILE A 63 7.34 10.70 -1.05
N MET A 64 8.11 10.25 -0.07
CA MET A 64 8.91 9.02 -0.15
C MET A 64 8.07 7.73 -0.17
N GLY A 65 6.84 7.78 0.29
CA GLY A 65 5.87 6.68 0.19
C GLY A 65 5.12 6.67 -1.13
N ALA A 66 4.28 5.66 -1.32
CA ALA A 66 3.32 5.61 -2.42
C ALA A 66 1.99 6.29 -2.09
N GLY A 67 1.63 6.36 -0.80
CA GLY A 67 0.43 7.02 -0.30
C GLY A 67 0.67 8.51 -0.04
N VAL A 68 -0.34 9.33 -0.29
CA VAL A 68 -0.26 10.79 -0.19
C VAL A 68 -1.42 11.39 0.63
N GLY A 69 -2.32 10.56 1.16
CA GLY A 69 -3.56 11.00 1.81
C GLY A 69 -3.38 11.74 3.13
N GLY A 70 -2.19 11.70 3.74
CA GLY A 70 -1.87 12.48 4.94
C GLY A 70 -1.28 13.87 4.65
N PHE A 71 -0.98 14.19 3.37
CA PHE A 71 -0.45 15.48 2.99
C PHE A 71 -1.56 16.50 2.75
N PRO A 72 -1.50 17.71 3.33
CA PRO A 72 -2.48 18.77 3.12
C PRO A 72 -2.27 19.45 1.76
N PHE A 73 -3.03 19.02 0.75
CA PHE A 73 -2.86 19.47 -0.64
C PHE A 73 -3.05 20.98 -0.83
N GLU A 74 -3.83 21.62 0.05
CA GLU A 74 -4.03 23.08 0.03
C GLU A 74 -2.73 23.87 0.25
N LEU A 75 -1.71 23.27 0.89
CA LEU A 75 -0.41 23.91 1.07
C LEU A 75 0.39 24.00 -0.22
N LEU A 76 0.08 23.18 -1.22
CA LEU A 76 0.82 23.15 -2.50
C LEU A 76 0.67 24.45 -3.27
N LYS A 77 -0.50 25.08 -3.24
CA LYS A 77 -0.78 26.32 -3.99
C LYS A 77 -0.38 26.22 -5.48
N GLY A 78 -0.67 25.07 -6.09
CA GLY A 78 -0.35 24.78 -7.49
C GLY A 78 1.05 24.22 -7.75
N ARG A 79 1.87 24.02 -6.72
CA ARG A 79 3.20 23.39 -6.84
C ARG A 79 3.06 21.89 -7.12
N PRO A 80 3.98 21.29 -7.90
CA PRO A 80 3.94 19.86 -8.17
C PRO A 80 4.19 19.05 -6.91
N LEU A 81 3.41 17.96 -6.76
CA LEU A 81 3.62 16.90 -5.78
C LEU A 81 3.88 15.61 -6.53
N THR A 82 4.95 14.92 -6.16
CA THR A 82 5.25 13.57 -6.64
C THR A 82 5.36 12.60 -5.49
N CYS A 83 5.26 11.31 -5.77
CA CYS A 83 5.47 10.27 -4.77
C CYS A 83 6.27 9.09 -5.34
N SER A 84 6.86 8.29 -4.46
CA SER A 84 7.64 7.10 -4.85
C SER A 84 6.75 5.92 -5.23
N LYS A 85 5.80 6.18 -6.13
CA LYS A 85 4.85 5.18 -6.64
C LYS A 85 5.59 4.01 -7.28
N GLY A 86 5.36 2.81 -6.78
CA GLY A 86 5.99 1.60 -7.31
C GLY A 86 7.23 1.14 -6.55
N ALA A 87 7.88 1.98 -5.74
CA ALA A 87 9.10 1.62 -5.00
C ALA A 87 8.93 0.37 -4.14
N SER A 88 7.80 0.25 -3.46
CA SER A 88 7.48 -0.87 -2.56
C SER A 88 6.51 -1.90 -3.16
N SER A 89 6.21 -1.82 -4.47
CA SER A 89 5.19 -2.70 -5.07
C SER A 89 5.55 -4.17 -5.00
N VAL A 90 6.83 -4.51 -5.18
CA VAL A 90 7.31 -5.90 -5.10
C VAL A 90 7.22 -6.45 -3.69
N PRO A 91 7.80 -5.81 -2.64
CA PRO A 91 7.67 -6.29 -1.27
C PRO A 91 6.21 -6.45 -0.81
N ILE A 92 5.35 -5.48 -1.12
CA ILE A 92 3.93 -5.57 -0.77
C ILE A 92 3.26 -6.76 -1.48
N ALA A 93 3.56 -6.98 -2.76
CA ALA A 93 3.03 -8.13 -3.48
C ALA A 93 3.50 -9.45 -2.87
N GLU A 94 4.75 -9.55 -2.46
CA GLU A 94 5.30 -10.72 -1.77
C GLU A 94 4.61 -10.95 -0.42
N TRP A 95 4.33 -9.89 0.34
CA TRP A 95 3.58 -9.98 1.59
C TRP A 95 2.16 -10.52 1.34
N VAL A 96 1.46 -10.06 0.29
CA VAL A 96 0.12 -10.56 -0.08
C VAL A 96 0.18 -12.04 -0.42
N LEU A 97 1.15 -12.47 -1.24
CA LEU A 97 1.33 -13.89 -1.59
C LEU A 97 1.67 -14.73 -0.35
N ALA A 98 2.51 -14.21 0.54
CA ALA A 98 2.83 -14.89 1.82
C ALA A 98 1.58 -15.06 2.69
N ALA A 99 0.71 -14.04 2.78
CA ALA A 99 -0.56 -14.11 3.50
C ALA A 99 -1.50 -15.17 2.89
N MET A 100 -1.63 -15.22 1.56
CA MET A 100 -2.42 -16.22 0.86
C MET A 100 -1.87 -17.63 1.06
N LEU A 101 -0.56 -17.82 0.93
CA LEU A 101 0.10 -19.10 1.16
C LEU A 101 -0.02 -19.54 2.61
N ALA A 102 0.16 -18.64 3.57
CA ALA A 102 -0.03 -18.93 4.99
C ALA A 102 -1.45 -19.40 5.29
N PHE A 103 -2.45 -18.78 4.67
CA PHE A 103 -3.85 -19.21 4.79
C PHE A 103 -4.05 -20.62 4.23
N GLU A 104 -3.64 -20.87 2.98
CA GLU A 104 -3.85 -22.15 2.31
C GLU A 104 -3.05 -23.31 2.98
N LYS A 105 -1.85 -23.02 3.45
CA LYS A 105 -0.97 -24.01 4.10
C LYS A 105 -1.15 -24.07 5.61
N ARG A 106 -2.07 -23.26 6.16
CA ARG A 106 -2.34 -23.15 7.61
C ARG A 106 -1.05 -22.90 8.41
N VAL A 107 -0.25 -21.94 7.94
CA VAL A 107 0.99 -21.55 8.62
C VAL A 107 0.69 -20.42 9.61
N PRO A 108 1.17 -20.47 10.86
CA PRO A 108 2.03 -21.52 11.46
C PRO A 108 1.26 -22.70 12.07
N GLU A 109 -0.07 -22.72 12.05
CA GLU A 109 -0.91 -23.68 12.75
C GLU A 109 -0.65 -25.14 12.33
N SER A 110 -0.07 -25.36 11.14
CA SER A 110 0.35 -26.69 10.66
C SER A 110 1.71 -27.13 11.18
N TRP A 111 2.47 -26.26 11.86
CA TRP A 111 3.74 -26.65 12.46
C TRP A 111 3.50 -27.36 13.78
N ILE A 112 4.25 -28.44 13.99
CA ILE A 112 4.14 -29.28 15.18
C ILE A 112 5.35 -29.05 16.10
N HIS A 113 5.13 -29.14 17.41
CA HIS A 113 6.17 -29.03 18.43
C HIS A 113 6.38 -30.34 19.19
N GLU A 114 5.53 -31.33 18.93
CA GLU A 114 5.60 -32.69 19.49
C GLU A 114 5.04 -33.71 18.46
N PRO A 115 5.35 -34.98 18.54
CA PRO A 115 4.86 -36.01 17.62
C PRO A 115 3.31 -36.06 17.68
N PRO A 116 2.62 -35.97 16.54
CA PRO A 116 1.16 -36.12 16.51
C PRO A 116 0.78 -37.61 16.61
N GLU A 117 -0.44 -37.89 17.06
CA GLU A 117 -0.98 -39.25 17.10
C GLU A 117 -1.00 -39.91 15.73
N VAL A 118 -1.22 -39.14 14.69
CA VAL A 118 -1.30 -39.64 13.32
C VAL A 118 -0.43 -38.77 12.41
N TRP A 119 0.58 -39.42 11.83
CA TRP A 119 1.51 -38.80 10.88
C TRP A 119 0.92 -38.71 9.47
N SER A 120 1.30 -37.68 8.69
CA SER A 120 0.93 -37.50 7.28
C SER A 120 -0.58 -37.35 6.98
N ARG A 121 -1.37 -36.89 7.93
CA ARG A 121 -2.81 -36.64 7.73
C ARG A 121 -3.13 -35.17 7.95
N ALA A 122 -3.09 -34.37 6.87
CA ALA A 122 -3.63 -33.03 6.83
C ALA A 122 -4.17 -32.74 5.43
N THR A 123 -5.31 -32.04 5.36
CA THR A 123 -5.81 -31.49 4.10
C THR A 123 -5.48 -30.02 4.08
N LEU A 124 -4.53 -29.64 3.21
CA LEU A 124 -4.13 -28.25 2.99
C LEU A 124 -4.73 -27.75 1.66
N GLY A 125 -5.00 -26.46 1.60
CA GLY A 125 -5.41 -25.81 0.37
C GLY A 125 -4.27 -25.57 -0.61
N SER A 126 -4.62 -25.03 -1.78
CA SER A 126 -3.67 -24.63 -2.83
C SER A 126 -4.16 -23.32 -3.46
N LEU A 127 -3.23 -22.48 -3.90
CA LEU A 127 -3.55 -21.29 -4.70
C LEU A 127 -3.94 -21.66 -6.13
N ALA A 128 -3.37 -22.73 -6.69
CA ALA A 128 -3.65 -23.16 -8.05
C ALA A 128 -5.15 -23.39 -8.27
N GLY A 129 -5.68 -22.79 -9.33
CA GLY A 129 -7.11 -22.87 -9.70
C GLY A 129 -8.05 -21.96 -8.89
N LYS A 130 -7.58 -21.32 -7.82
CA LYS A 130 -8.37 -20.35 -7.04
C LYS A 130 -8.43 -18.98 -7.71
N THR A 131 -9.43 -18.21 -7.32
CA THR A 131 -9.67 -16.86 -7.84
C THR A 131 -9.18 -15.81 -6.85
N LEU A 132 -8.30 -14.94 -7.33
CA LEU A 132 -7.91 -13.71 -6.65
C LEU A 132 -8.71 -12.53 -7.23
N ALA A 133 -9.47 -11.85 -6.40
CA ALA A 133 -10.05 -10.55 -6.69
C ALA A 133 -9.07 -9.44 -6.29
N LEU A 134 -8.78 -8.55 -7.22
CA LEU A 134 -8.00 -7.34 -6.97
C LEU A 134 -8.93 -6.12 -6.98
N VAL A 135 -9.16 -5.54 -5.83
CA VAL A 135 -9.86 -4.25 -5.72
C VAL A 135 -8.83 -3.14 -5.85
N GLY A 136 -8.64 -2.69 -7.09
CA GLY A 136 -7.55 -1.79 -7.50
C GLY A 136 -6.38 -2.50 -8.16
N ILE A 137 -6.02 -2.06 -9.38
CA ILE A 137 -4.87 -2.55 -10.13
C ILE A 137 -3.98 -1.38 -10.59
N GLY A 138 -3.28 -0.80 -9.63
CA GLY A 138 -2.17 0.13 -9.83
C GLY A 138 -0.82 -0.60 -9.85
N ALA A 139 0.26 0.07 -9.49
CA ALA A 139 1.60 -0.53 -9.46
C ALA A 139 1.66 -1.77 -8.55
N ILE A 140 1.09 -1.68 -7.33
CA ILE A 140 1.05 -2.80 -6.37
C ILE A 140 0.17 -3.92 -6.90
N GLY A 141 -1.08 -3.63 -7.31
CA GLY A 141 -2.00 -4.64 -7.82
C GLY A 141 -1.45 -5.37 -9.06
N SER A 142 -0.70 -4.69 -9.91
CA SER A 142 -0.03 -5.31 -11.06
C SER A 142 1.04 -6.31 -10.64
N GLU A 143 1.84 -5.99 -9.62
CA GLU A 143 2.86 -6.92 -9.09
C GLU A 143 2.23 -8.11 -8.35
N ILE A 144 1.09 -7.91 -7.66
CA ILE A 144 0.30 -9.00 -7.07
C ILE A 144 -0.24 -9.91 -8.18
N ALA A 145 -0.86 -9.33 -9.21
CA ALA A 145 -1.43 -10.08 -10.33
C ALA A 145 -0.41 -10.96 -11.04
N LYS A 146 0.76 -10.41 -11.38
CA LYS A 146 1.85 -11.18 -12.02
C LYS A 146 2.26 -12.41 -11.21
N ARG A 147 2.38 -12.26 -9.89
CA ARG A 147 2.77 -13.36 -9.00
C ARG A 147 1.64 -14.37 -8.81
N ALA A 148 0.41 -13.91 -8.66
CA ALA A 148 -0.76 -14.79 -8.53
C ALA A 148 -0.96 -15.66 -9.79
N LEU A 149 -0.80 -15.07 -10.97
CA LEU A 149 -0.83 -15.83 -12.23
C LEU A 149 0.25 -16.91 -12.31
N ALA A 150 1.46 -16.64 -11.77
CA ALA A 150 2.53 -17.64 -11.69
C ALA A 150 2.26 -18.79 -10.71
N PHE A 151 1.27 -18.61 -9.82
CA PHE A 151 0.72 -19.67 -8.97
C PHE A 151 -0.53 -20.32 -9.56
N ASP A 152 -0.75 -20.19 -10.87
CA ASP A 152 -1.90 -20.74 -11.59
C ASP A 152 -3.28 -20.29 -11.04
N MET A 153 -3.34 -19.08 -10.46
CA MET A 153 -4.59 -18.48 -10.01
C MET A 153 -5.34 -17.82 -11.18
N ARG A 154 -6.64 -17.77 -11.09
CA ARG A 154 -7.44 -16.82 -11.88
C ARG A 154 -7.40 -15.47 -11.20
N VAL A 155 -7.08 -14.42 -11.95
CA VAL A 155 -7.03 -13.07 -11.41
C VAL A 155 -8.10 -12.22 -12.10
N VAL A 156 -8.98 -11.62 -11.29
CA VAL A 156 -10.01 -10.67 -11.71
C VAL A 156 -9.76 -9.35 -11.00
N ALA A 157 -9.76 -8.24 -11.74
CA ALA A 157 -9.43 -6.94 -11.17
C ALA A 157 -10.49 -5.90 -11.48
N LEU A 158 -10.81 -5.10 -10.45
CA LEU A 158 -11.63 -3.90 -10.57
C LEU A 158 -10.74 -2.67 -10.67
N ARG A 159 -10.97 -1.83 -11.68
CA ARG A 159 -10.31 -0.54 -11.85
C ARG A 159 -11.35 0.55 -12.13
N ARG A 160 -11.23 1.69 -11.45
CA ARG A 160 -12.12 2.82 -11.66
C ARG A 160 -12.02 3.44 -13.06
N SER A 161 -10.81 3.52 -13.61
CA SER A 161 -10.58 4.10 -14.93
C SER A 161 -10.73 3.07 -16.05
N SER A 162 -11.09 3.54 -17.25
CA SER A 162 -11.20 2.74 -18.47
C SER A 162 -9.85 2.35 -19.11
N ARG A 163 -8.71 2.70 -18.48
CA ARG A 163 -7.39 2.33 -19.00
C ARG A 163 -7.21 0.80 -18.96
N PRO A 164 -6.49 0.20 -19.90
CA PRO A 164 -6.16 -1.22 -19.87
C PRO A 164 -5.52 -1.64 -18.55
N LEU A 165 -5.78 -2.86 -18.06
CA LEU A 165 -5.23 -3.35 -16.80
C LEU A 165 -3.70 -3.48 -16.81
N GLY A 166 -3.09 -3.64 -17.99
CA GLY A 166 -1.64 -3.65 -18.18
C GLY A 166 -0.93 -4.95 -17.79
N VAL A 167 -1.68 -5.98 -17.37
CA VAL A 167 -1.15 -7.31 -17.04
C VAL A 167 -1.93 -8.35 -17.84
N ALA A 168 -1.22 -9.07 -18.72
CA ALA A 168 -1.82 -10.14 -19.52
C ALA A 168 -2.34 -11.26 -18.62
N GLY A 169 -3.50 -11.84 -18.95
CA GLY A 169 -4.12 -12.93 -18.17
C GLY A 169 -5.00 -12.45 -17.03
N VAL A 170 -5.09 -11.15 -16.76
CA VAL A 170 -6.02 -10.59 -15.77
C VAL A 170 -7.35 -10.25 -16.44
N ALA A 171 -8.45 -10.75 -15.90
CA ALA A 171 -9.80 -10.40 -16.33
C ALA A 171 -10.26 -9.09 -15.69
N ALA A 172 -10.96 -8.25 -16.44
CA ALA A 172 -11.52 -7.02 -15.91
C ALA A 172 -12.92 -7.29 -15.36
N ALA A 173 -13.22 -6.76 -14.16
CA ALA A 173 -14.58 -6.68 -13.63
C ALA A 173 -15.13 -5.26 -13.86
N SER A 174 -16.44 -5.18 -14.12
CA SER A 174 -17.18 -3.93 -14.34
C SER A 174 -17.71 -3.31 -13.05
N SER A 175 -17.78 -4.09 -11.98
CA SER A 175 -18.33 -3.66 -10.69
C SER A 175 -17.67 -4.36 -9.51
N LEU A 176 -17.87 -3.80 -8.30
CA LEU A 176 -17.42 -4.40 -7.06
C LEU A 176 -18.10 -5.78 -6.84
N ASP A 177 -19.40 -5.88 -7.07
CA ASP A 177 -20.15 -7.11 -6.91
C ASP A 177 -19.61 -8.22 -7.84
N GLU A 178 -19.24 -7.87 -9.07
CA GLU A 178 -18.66 -8.81 -10.03
C GLU A 178 -17.28 -9.33 -9.58
N VAL A 179 -16.38 -8.44 -9.15
CA VAL A 179 -15.04 -8.85 -8.75
C VAL A 179 -15.05 -9.70 -7.48
N LEU A 180 -16.01 -9.48 -6.56
CA LEU A 180 -16.08 -10.18 -5.27
C LEU A 180 -16.75 -11.55 -5.33
N ARG A 181 -17.72 -11.75 -6.25
CA ARG A 181 -18.64 -12.89 -6.25
C ARG A 181 -17.98 -14.27 -6.22
N ASP A 182 -16.96 -14.46 -7.03
CA ASP A 182 -16.32 -15.76 -7.21
C ASP A 182 -14.91 -15.83 -6.58
N ALA A 183 -14.56 -14.85 -5.76
CA ALA A 183 -13.24 -14.74 -5.16
C ALA A 183 -13.03 -15.72 -4.00
N ASP A 184 -11.92 -16.44 -4.03
CA ASP A 184 -11.40 -17.20 -2.88
C ASP A 184 -10.53 -16.30 -2.00
N HIS A 185 -9.81 -15.37 -2.63
CA HIS A 185 -9.02 -14.34 -1.97
C HIS A 185 -9.38 -12.97 -2.55
N VAL A 186 -9.48 -11.96 -1.68
CA VAL A 186 -9.73 -10.57 -2.07
C VAL A 186 -8.58 -9.71 -1.54
N ALA A 187 -7.82 -9.10 -2.44
CA ALA A 187 -6.77 -8.16 -2.07
C ALA A 187 -7.19 -6.72 -2.41
N ILE A 188 -7.14 -5.85 -1.41
CA ILE A 188 -7.54 -4.45 -1.52
C ILE A 188 -6.27 -3.61 -1.72
N ALA A 189 -6.15 -3.00 -2.91
CA ALA A 189 -5.04 -2.17 -3.36
C ALA A 189 -5.54 -0.85 -4.00
N ALA A 190 -6.78 -0.45 -3.70
CA ALA A 190 -7.38 0.79 -4.15
C ALA A 190 -6.90 1.99 -3.30
N PRO A 191 -6.83 3.21 -3.84
CA PRO A 191 -6.55 4.40 -3.05
C PRO A 191 -7.69 4.69 -2.07
N ALA A 192 -7.36 5.25 -0.90
CA ALA A 192 -8.34 5.76 0.04
C ALA A 192 -8.76 7.16 -0.39
N THR A 193 -10.02 7.31 -0.71
CA THR A 193 -10.69 8.57 -1.03
C THR A 193 -12.03 8.61 -0.28
N PRO A 194 -12.72 9.75 -0.23
CA PRO A 194 -14.07 9.80 0.35
C PRO A 194 -15.02 8.75 -0.24
N GLU A 195 -14.93 8.48 -1.55
CA GLU A 195 -15.78 7.53 -2.27
C GLU A 195 -15.43 6.07 -1.98
N THR A 196 -14.21 5.79 -1.55
CA THR A 196 -13.75 4.43 -1.23
C THR A 196 -13.79 4.13 0.27
N ARG A 197 -14.22 5.09 1.11
CA ARG A 197 -14.42 4.84 2.53
C ARG A 197 -15.47 3.76 2.71
N HIS A 198 -15.14 2.72 3.51
CA HIS A 198 -15.99 1.55 3.74
C HIS A 198 -16.48 0.88 2.44
N LEU A 199 -15.62 0.88 1.41
CA LEU A 199 -15.91 0.20 0.14
C LEU A 199 -16.24 -1.28 0.34
N ILE A 200 -15.62 -1.91 1.35
CA ILE A 200 -15.92 -3.26 1.80
C ILE A 200 -16.74 -3.16 3.09
N ASP A 201 -18.02 -3.03 2.92
CA ASP A 201 -19.04 -2.97 3.96
C ASP A 201 -19.78 -4.30 4.11
N ALA A 202 -20.84 -4.35 4.94
CA ALA A 202 -21.65 -5.53 5.16
C ALA A 202 -22.31 -6.07 3.87
N ARG A 203 -22.69 -5.17 2.93
CA ARG A 203 -23.25 -5.55 1.63
C ARG A 203 -22.18 -6.22 0.76
N ALA A 204 -20.98 -5.66 0.71
CA ALA A 204 -19.86 -6.22 -0.03
C ALA A 204 -19.49 -7.62 0.51
N PHE A 205 -19.44 -7.81 1.83
CA PHE A 205 -19.21 -9.12 2.44
C PHE A 205 -20.31 -10.12 2.05
N ALA A 206 -21.56 -9.70 2.02
CA ALA A 206 -22.68 -10.58 1.64
C ALA A 206 -22.55 -11.12 0.20
N GLN A 207 -21.89 -10.39 -0.72
CA GLN A 207 -21.68 -10.81 -2.11
C GLN A 207 -20.54 -11.82 -2.29
N MET A 208 -19.65 -11.96 -1.29
CA MET A 208 -18.50 -12.85 -1.36
C MET A 208 -18.90 -14.32 -1.14
N LYS A 209 -18.01 -15.24 -1.51
CA LYS A 209 -18.13 -16.65 -1.11
C LYS A 209 -18.02 -16.80 0.41
N ASP A 210 -18.64 -17.83 0.95
CA ASP A 210 -18.36 -18.26 2.32
C ASP A 210 -16.92 -18.79 2.42
N GLY A 211 -16.26 -18.43 3.50
CA GLY A 211 -14.87 -18.82 3.72
C GLY A 211 -13.83 -18.00 2.96
N VAL A 212 -14.20 -16.82 2.45
CA VAL A 212 -13.27 -15.93 1.74
C VAL A 212 -12.12 -15.48 2.63
N HIS A 213 -10.93 -15.28 2.02
CA HIS A 213 -9.78 -14.65 2.65
C HIS A 213 -9.67 -13.18 2.20
N ILE A 214 -9.77 -12.25 3.15
CA ILE A 214 -9.63 -10.80 2.91
C ILE A 214 -8.22 -10.34 3.24
N ILE A 215 -7.63 -9.54 2.36
CA ILE A 215 -6.27 -9.01 2.50
C ILE A 215 -6.32 -7.49 2.25
N ASN A 216 -5.88 -6.70 3.20
CA ASN A 216 -5.84 -5.24 3.04
C ASN A 216 -4.41 -4.71 3.21
N ILE A 217 -3.86 -4.15 2.14
CA ILE A 217 -2.54 -3.49 2.10
C ILE A 217 -2.65 -2.04 1.62
N ALA A 218 -3.85 -1.50 1.56
CA ALA A 218 -4.09 -0.15 1.08
C ALA A 218 -4.24 0.86 2.22
N ARG A 219 -5.42 0.97 2.81
CA ARG A 219 -5.73 1.77 4.00
C ARG A 219 -6.86 1.10 4.79
N GLY A 220 -6.81 1.22 6.12
CA GLY A 220 -7.83 0.64 7.01
C GLY A 220 -9.24 1.14 6.72
N SER A 221 -9.38 2.40 6.37
CA SER A 221 -10.66 3.05 6.09
C SER A 221 -11.45 2.49 4.89
N LEU A 222 -10.85 1.62 4.07
CA LEU A 222 -11.55 0.96 2.96
C LEU A 222 -12.45 -0.19 3.44
N ILE A 223 -12.22 -0.71 4.64
CA ILE A 223 -13.04 -1.77 5.24
C ILE A 223 -13.84 -1.17 6.42
N ASP A 224 -15.12 -1.46 6.46
CA ASP A 224 -15.90 -1.34 7.68
C ASP A 224 -15.46 -2.45 8.64
N GLN A 225 -14.73 -2.07 9.70
CA GLN A 225 -14.12 -3.04 10.63
C GLN A 225 -15.16 -3.78 11.48
N ASP A 226 -16.29 -3.15 11.79
CA ASP A 226 -17.38 -3.81 12.51
C ASP A 226 -18.07 -4.84 11.61
N ALA A 227 -18.30 -4.50 10.35
CA ALA A 227 -18.83 -5.45 9.35
C ALA A 227 -17.85 -6.61 9.10
N LEU A 228 -16.52 -6.35 9.10
CA LEU A 228 -15.52 -7.40 8.99
C LEU A 228 -15.57 -8.37 10.17
N ILE A 229 -15.68 -7.88 11.41
CA ILE A 229 -15.79 -8.72 12.61
C ILE A 229 -17.03 -9.59 12.50
N ALA A 230 -18.19 -9.02 12.17
CA ALA A 230 -19.43 -9.77 12.00
C ALA A 230 -19.33 -10.83 10.89
N ALA A 231 -18.66 -10.51 9.77
CA ALA A 231 -18.41 -11.45 8.67
C ALA A 231 -17.46 -12.59 9.08
N ALA A 232 -16.47 -12.28 9.92
CA ALA A 232 -15.57 -13.29 10.47
C ALA A 232 -16.30 -14.21 11.46
N ASP A 233 -17.12 -13.65 12.35
CA ASP A 233 -17.90 -14.42 13.34
C ASP A 233 -18.86 -15.39 12.64
N SER A 234 -19.58 -14.93 11.63
CA SER A 234 -20.53 -15.75 10.85
C SER A 234 -19.88 -16.84 9.99
N GLY A 235 -18.58 -16.78 9.76
CA GLY A 235 -17.87 -17.71 8.87
C GLY A 235 -17.84 -17.27 7.41
N LYS A 236 -18.45 -16.16 7.04
CA LYS A 236 -18.35 -15.56 5.72
C LYS A 236 -16.88 -15.27 5.37
N VAL A 237 -16.13 -14.69 6.32
CA VAL A 237 -14.67 -14.49 6.23
C VAL A 237 -13.97 -15.58 7.06
N ALA A 238 -13.18 -16.43 6.41
CA ALA A 238 -12.36 -17.44 7.07
C ALA A 238 -11.06 -16.88 7.63
N ARG A 239 -10.50 -15.86 6.98
CA ARG A 239 -9.30 -15.14 7.43
C ARG A 239 -9.33 -13.69 6.94
N ALA A 240 -8.91 -12.77 7.78
CA ALA A 240 -8.52 -11.42 7.39
C ALA A 240 -7.03 -11.20 7.70
N SER A 241 -6.26 -10.80 6.69
CA SER A 241 -4.85 -10.41 6.81
C SER A 241 -4.75 -8.90 6.54
N LEU A 242 -4.53 -8.13 7.60
CA LEU A 242 -4.59 -6.67 7.57
C LEU A 242 -3.21 -6.10 7.89
N ASP A 243 -2.58 -5.45 6.92
CA ASP A 243 -1.38 -4.65 7.19
C ASP A 243 -1.74 -3.24 7.64
N VAL A 244 -2.98 -2.83 7.38
CA VAL A 244 -3.51 -1.51 7.68
C VAL A 244 -4.87 -1.61 8.36
N VAL A 245 -5.14 -0.68 9.28
CA VAL A 245 -6.35 -0.58 10.11
C VAL A 245 -6.78 0.88 10.27
N ASP A 246 -7.94 1.15 10.84
CA ASP A 246 -8.44 2.52 11.09
C ASP A 246 -9.05 2.61 12.51
N PRO A 247 -8.46 3.43 13.43
CA PRO A 247 -7.24 4.22 13.28
C PRO A 247 -5.95 3.38 13.34
N GLU A 248 -4.82 3.98 12.96
CA GLU A 248 -3.49 3.42 13.15
C GLU A 248 -2.70 4.19 14.24
N PRO A 249 -2.32 3.52 15.37
CA PRO A 249 -2.69 2.16 15.77
C PRO A 249 -4.14 2.07 16.26
N LEU A 250 -4.71 0.85 16.23
CA LEU A 250 -5.99 0.60 16.92
C LEU A 250 -5.85 0.82 18.44
N PRO A 251 -6.91 1.25 19.14
CA PRO A 251 -6.92 1.34 20.60
C PRO A 251 -6.58 -0.01 21.26
N ALA A 252 -5.96 0.06 22.43
CA ALA A 252 -5.70 -1.12 23.23
C ALA A 252 -7.01 -1.88 23.52
N GLY A 253 -6.99 -3.21 23.38
CA GLY A 253 -8.17 -4.05 23.60
C GLY A 253 -9.14 -4.11 22.39
N HIS A 254 -8.81 -3.49 21.27
CA HIS A 254 -9.64 -3.57 20.06
C HIS A 254 -9.81 -5.03 19.60
N PRO A 255 -11.05 -5.48 19.24
CA PRO A 255 -11.33 -6.88 18.91
C PRO A 255 -10.46 -7.47 17.80
N LEU A 256 -10.07 -6.68 16.81
CA LEU A 256 -9.22 -7.15 15.71
C LEU A 256 -7.86 -7.69 16.16
N TYR A 257 -7.33 -7.27 17.34
CA TYR A 257 -6.07 -7.82 17.86
C TYR A 257 -6.17 -9.26 18.35
N THR A 258 -7.34 -9.67 18.85
CA THR A 258 -7.53 -10.96 19.51
C THR A 258 -8.43 -11.92 18.72
N HIS A 259 -9.08 -11.43 17.66
CA HIS A 259 -10.00 -12.26 16.87
C HIS A 259 -9.25 -13.42 16.21
N PRO A 260 -9.68 -14.70 16.39
CA PRO A 260 -8.92 -15.87 15.94
C PRO A 260 -8.72 -15.94 14.42
N LYS A 261 -9.62 -15.32 13.64
CA LYS A 261 -9.55 -15.28 12.18
C LYS A 261 -8.86 -14.03 11.63
N VAL A 262 -8.38 -13.12 12.47
CA VAL A 262 -7.73 -11.89 12.02
C VAL A 262 -6.22 -11.94 12.31
N ARG A 263 -5.43 -11.45 11.39
CA ARG A 263 -4.00 -11.22 11.52
C ARG A 263 -3.72 -9.78 11.16
N VAL A 264 -3.15 -9.03 12.10
CA VAL A 264 -2.78 -7.63 11.91
C VAL A 264 -1.27 -7.50 11.95
N THR A 265 -0.70 -6.78 10.98
CA THR A 265 0.68 -6.33 11.02
C THR A 265 0.73 -4.81 11.08
N PRO A 266 1.78 -4.21 11.68
CA PRO A 266 1.80 -2.78 11.98
C PRO A 266 2.28 -1.95 10.78
N HIS A 267 1.58 -2.04 9.62
CA HIS A 267 1.82 -1.29 8.39
C HIS A 267 3.26 -1.46 7.86
N ILE A 268 3.69 -2.70 7.71
CA ILE A 268 5.07 -3.08 7.38
C ILE A 268 5.22 -3.86 6.06
N SER A 269 4.14 -4.10 5.32
CA SER A 269 4.19 -4.85 4.05
C SER A 269 5.16 -4.25 3.02
N TRP A 270 5.40 -2.94 3.11
CA TRP A 270 6.35 -2.21 2.27
C TRP A 270 7.82 -2.43 2.66
N SER A 271 8.07 -2.90 3.89
CA SER A 271 9.43 -2.96 4.47
C SER A 271 10.26 -4.05 3.81
N SER A 272 11.34 -3.62 3.15
CA SER A 272 12.29 -4.51 2.49
C SER A 272 13.61 -3.78 2.25
N PRO A 273 14.75 -4.50 2.21
CA PRO A 273 16.04 -3.91 1.84
C PRO A 273 16.06 -3.20 0.48
N ILE A 274 15.16 -3.58 -0.44
CA ILE A 274 15.09 -2.97 -1.78
C ILE A 274 14.22 -1.72 -1.84
N THR A 275 13.38 -1.46 -0.84
CA THR A 275 12.40 -0.35 -0.88
C THR A 275 13.11 1.01 -0.87
N MET A 276 14.00 1.22 0.09
CA MET A 276 14.68 2.50 0.24
C MET A 276 15.59 2.85 -0.96
N PRO A 277 16.43 1.95 -1.48
CA PRO A 277 17.17 2.20 -2.71
C PRO A 277 16.28 2.63 -3.88
N ARG A 278 15.17 1.93 -4.11
CA ARG A 278 14.22 2.29 -5.19
C ARG A 278 13.53 3.64 -4.97
N THR A 279 13.16 3.95 -3.73
CA THR A 279 12.62 5.26 -3.36
C THR A 279 13.61 6.38 -3.70
N MET A 280 14.89 6.18 -3.37
CA MET A 280 15.94 7.14 -3.69
C MET A 280 16.17 7.27 -5.20
N GLU A 281 16.18 6.18 -5.93
CA GLU A 281 16.31 6.18 -7.40
C GLU A 281 15.20 7.03 -8.04
N ILE A 282 13.95 6.85 -7.63
CA ILE A 282 12.81 7.64 -8.14
C ILE A 282 12.97 9.12 -7.80
N PHE A 283 13.38 9.43 -6.58
CA PHE A 283 13.61 10.80 -6.17
C PHE A 283 14.73 11.47 -6.97
N VAL A 284 15.89 10.81 -7.08
CA VAL A 284 17.07 11.34 -7.81
C VAL A 284 16.76 11.54 -9.29
N GLU A 285 16.04 10.62 -9.93
CA GLU A 285 15.61 10.80 -11.31
C GLU A 285 14.66 12.02 -11.46
N ASN A 286 13.71 12.18 -10.56
CA ASN A 286 12.85 13.37 -10.56
C ASN A 286 13.63 14.66 -10.27
N LEU A 287 14.66 14.58 -9.43
CA LEU A 287 15.54 15.72 -9.16
C LEU A 287 16.33 16.14 -10.42
N ARG A 288 16.83 15.16 -11.20
CA ARG A 288 17.45 15.41 -12.49
C ARG A 288 16.47 16.12 -13.44
N ARG A 289 15.24 15.60 -13.54
CA ARG A 289 14.17 16.20 -14.38
C ARG A 289 13.82 17.61 -13.95
N PHE A 290 13.67 17.83 -12.64
CA PHE A 290 13.40 19.15 -12.07
C PHE A 290 14.47 20.18 -12.49
N ARG A 291 15.76 19.82 -12.37
CA ARG A 291 16.88 20.68 -12.78
C ARG A 291 16.91 20.96 -14.28
N SER A 292 16.50 20.01 -15.10
CA SER A 292 16.48 20.13 -16.55
C SER A 292 15.19 20.77 -17.09
N GLY A 293 14.21 21.08 -16.24
CA GLY A 293 12.90 21.56 -16.66
C GLY A 293 12.07 20.50 -17.39
N GLU A 294 12.43 19.20 -17.24
CA GLU A 294 11.68 18.09 -17.81
C GLU A 294 10.45 17.76 -16.95
N PRO A 295 9.40 17.19 -17.54
CA PRO A 295 8.22 16.75 -16.78
C PRO A 295 8.59 15.75 -15.69
N LEU A 296 8.10 15.97 -14.45
CA LEU A 296 8.29 15.05 -13.34
C LEU A 296 7.46 13.78 -13.53
N GLU A 297 7.98 12.64 -13.07
CA GLU A 297 7.27 11.37 -13.04
C GLU A 297 6.58 11.14 -11.69
N GLY A 298 5.49 10.35 -11.69
CA GLY A 298 4.76 10.05 -10.46
C GLY A 298 4.03 11.26 -9.88
N LEU A 299 3.64 12.22 -10.73
CA LEU A 299 2.79 13.34 -10.32
C LEU A 299 1.49 12.82 -9.67
N VAL A 300 1.16 13.43 -8.56
CA VAL A 300 -0.08 13.18 -7.83
C VAL A 300 -1.20 14.00 -8.44
N ASP A 301 -2.30 13.36 -8.72
CA ASP A 301 -3.54 14.03 -9.05
C ASP A 301 -4.18 14.53 -7.75
N VAL A 302 -3.98 15.83 -7.47
CA VAL A 302 -4.42 16.47 -6.21
C VAL A 302 -5.95 16.49 -6.10
N GLU A 303 -6.68 16.60 -7.23
CA GLU A 303 -8.15 16.58 -7.24
C GLU A 303 -8.66 15.15 -6.97
N ALA A 304 -8.01 14.15 -7.53
CA ALA A 304 -8.35 12.76 -7.28
C ALA A 304 -7.83 12.24 -5.91
N GLY A 305 -6.88 12.93 -5.28
CA GLY A 305 -6.33 12.60 -3.96
C GLY A 305 -5.30 11.46 -3.97
N TYR A 306 -4.69 11.09 -5.14
CA TYR A 306 -3.70 10.00 -5.21
C TYR A 306 -2.80 10.06 -6.44
#